data_6aedc077c35bde5384ee720a36d6ffcb
#
_entry.id   6aedc077c35bde5384ee720a36d6ffcb
#
_cell.length_a   1.000
_cell.length_b   1.000
_cell.length_c   1.000
_cell.angle_alpha   90.00
_cell.angle_beta   90.00
_cell.angle_gamma   90.00
#
_symmetry.space_group_name_H-M   'P 1'
#
loop_
_entity.id
_entity.type
_entity.pdbx_description
1 polymer ?
#
loop_
_entity_poly.entity_id
_entity_poly.type
_entity_poly.pdbx_seq_one_letter_code
_entity_poly.pdbx_strand_id
1 'polypeptide(L)'
;MKQSNFHTAMLKIKRTALLAVGLTLFQVLAWAGPRSFQQAQAIAERQAALQGIVMDQQQVSKARKQYQQNSSGSTETATSYYVFDNGADKGFTIVSGDDELPEIVGYSAHGNSENLMKTEGCAAFLKAYQKFVAAFTQGDAKARKILAEQRALKADARYQQPKIAPLLGDIAWDQLTPYNKMCPKYRGSKLSATGCVATAMAQVMMYYQYPKELKATIPAYTTTTNKLRVNAISKGEKYDWGNMLPTYTQGKYTTTQADAVAKLMFHCGAAVQMDYGPSSGAWVLPEDMSTYFGYDADLLQEVYRSFYTLAEWKEILDRELEAKRPILYGGAASDESGHQFVCDGSDGEGLYHINWGWSGYSDGYFDITLLDPAVRGTGAGTSANGYNRACSIIIGIAPDNGIKDEPLVKEHSLYADAYEDYRKCNITKGERKNASEEFSLTVTPVLSNPTYNKFKGLAALGIRNDDGLYTPITESEKIALNAMNPEEGYEVNAIDFNLNYAFPVGTTVLYEIYSIDNGKTWDVCAYMENVVPFELEATATSLTLNGNKLSAELKSNEAIRLKMDNSFDITIRNDSKREYLGLINVYTSKTSTKPTFKEVSSSAEEYMCVPAGESTTRTITLNQTANEMY
;
A
#
# COMPACT_ATOMS: atom_id res chain seq x y z
N MET A 1 -74.84 3.11 -2.94
CA MET A 1 -74.20 1.99 -3.67
C MET A 1 -72.95 2.40 -4.50
N LYS A 2 -72.37 3.60 -4.35
CA LYS A 2 -71.16 4.04 -5.10
C LYS A 2 -69.84 4.19 -4.23
N GLN A 3 -69.95 4.07 -2.91
CA GLN A 3 -68.74 4.18 -2.05
C GLN A 3 -68.07 2.83 -1.77
N SER A 4 -68.71 1.69 -1.94
CA SER A 4 -68.17 0.36 -1.65
C SER A 4 -67.16 -0.11 -2.73
N ASN A 5 -67.30 0.33 -3.97
CA ASN A 5 -66.48 -0.12 -5.09
C ASN A 5 -65.09 0.63 -5.15
N PHE A 6 -65.04 1.82 -4.55
CA PHE A 6 -63.76 2.59 -4.55
C PHE A 6 -62.76 2.04 -3.54
N HIS A 7 -63.25 1.55 -2.39
CA HIS A 7 -62.40 0.97 -1.34
C HIS A 7 -61.81 -0.38 -1.77
N THR A 8 -62.56 -1.20 -2.49
CA THR A 8 -62.09 -2.53 -2.95
C THR A 8 -61.07 -2.39 -4.11
N ALA A 9 -61.22 -1.37 -4.95
CA ALA A 9 -60.25 -1.08 -6.01
C ALA A 9 -58.93 -0.53 -5.44
N MET A 10 -59.02 0.36 -4.43
CA MET A 10 -57.81 0.89 -3.76
C MET A 10 -57.03 -0.15 -2.96
N LEU A 11 -57.74 -1.14 -2.33
CA LEU A 11 -57.06 -2.24 -1.64
C LEU A 11 -56.37 -3.22 -2.61
N LYS A 12 -56.94 -3.45 -3.81
CA LYS A 12 -56.29 -4.27 -4.84
C LYS A 12 -55.06 -3.60 -5.43
N ILE A 13 -55.08 -2.28 -5.67
CA ILE A 13 -53.93 -1.52 -6.17
C ILE A 13 -52.81 -1.48 -5.11
N LYS A 14 -53.14 -1.28 -3.82
CA LYS A 14 -52.12 -1.32 -2.75
C LYS A 14 -51.49 -2.72 -2.55
N ARG A 15 -52.28 -3.81 -2.72
CA ARG A 15 -51.72 -5.17 -2.63
C ARG A 15 -50.87 -5.53 -3.84
N THR A 16 -51.21 -5.09 -5.03
CA THR A 16 -50.40 -5.34 -6.24
C THR A 16 -49.13 -4.50 -6.24
N ALA A 17 -49.17 -3.25 -5.74
CA ALA A 17 -47.99 -2.42 -5.56
C ALA A 17 -47.03 -2.96 -4.46
N LEU A 18 -47.57 -3.48 -3.33
CA LEU A 18 -46.74 -4.11 -2.31
C LEU A 18 -46.11 -5.44 -2.78
N LEU A 19 -46.82 -6.23 -3.60
CA LEU A 19 -46.26 -7.44 -4.22
C LEU A 19 -45.20 -7.11 -5.28
N ALA A 20 -45.38 -6.05 -6.06
CA ALA A 20 -44.38 -5.60 -7.05
C ALA A 20 -43.15 -5.01 -6.37
N VAL A 21 -43.28 -4.24 -5.29
CA VAL A 21 -42.15 -3.73 -4.50
C VAL A 21 -41.49 -4.86 -3.71
N GLY A 22 -42.24 -5.84 -3.22
CA GLY A 22 -41.66 -7.02 -2.56
C GLY A 22 -40.91 -7.92 -3.55
N LEU A 23 -41.39 -8.08 -4.78
CA LEU A 23 -40.70 -8.85 -5.83
C LEU A 23 -39.46 -8.11 -6.39
N THR A 24 -39.48 -6.78 -6.46
CA THR A 24 -38.28 -6.01 -6.85
C THR A 24 -37.23 -5.94 -5.74
N LEU A 25 -37.65 -5.93 -4.47
CA LEU A 25 -36.71 -6.04 -3.34
C LEU A 25 -36.11 -7.46 -3.18
N PHE A 26 -36.82 -8.51 -3.61
CA PHE A 26 -36.29 -9.87 -3.62
C PHE A 26 -35.41 -10.18 -4.85
N GLN A 27 -35.42 -9.37 -5.90
CA GLN A 27 -34.52 -9.51 -7.03
C GLN A 27 -33.18 -8.80 -6.84
N VAL A 28 -32.99 -7.98 -5.78
CA VAL A 28 -31.74 -7.30 -5.44
C VAL A 28 -30.90 -8.12 -4.44
N LEU A 29 -31.43 -9.24 -3.93
CA LEU A 29 -30.66 -10.23 -3.16
C LEU A 29 -30.15 -11.38 -4.04
N ALA A 30 -29.90 -11.12 -5.31
CA ALA A 30 -29.36 -12.10 -6.23
C ALA A 30 -27.83 -12.01 -6.24
N TRP A 31 -27.20 -12.88 -5.44
CA TRP A 31 -25.92 -13.52 -5.70
C TRP A 31 -24.77 -12.57 -6.04
N ALA A 32 -24.12 -12.04 -5.04
CA ALA A 32 -22.75 -11.58 -5.11
C ALA A 32 -21.89 -12.71 -5.70
N GLY A 33 -21.10 -12.42 -6.74
CA GLY A 33 -20.29 -13.44 -7.38
C GLY A 33 -19.58 -12.98 -8.67
N PRO A 34 -19.01 -13.91 -9.41
CA PRO A 34 -18.26 -13.57 -10.61
C PRO A 34 -19.11 -12.80 -11.63
N ARG A 35 -18.57 -11.65 -12.06
CA ARG A 35 -19.22 -10.80 -13.07
C ARG A 35 -19.12 -11.46 -14.44
N SER A 36 -20.23 -11.56 -15.16
CA SER A 36 -20.22 -12.08 -16.53
C SER A 36 -19.55 -11.09 -17.50
N PHE A 37 -19.04 -11.60 -18.62
CA PHE A 37 -18.49 -10.76 -19.68
C PHE A 37 -19.48 -9.68 -20.16
N GLN A 38 -20.79 -10.00 -20.26
CA GLN A 38 -21.81 -9.05 -20.68
C GLN A 38 -22.02 -7.92 -19.68
N GLN A 39 -22.03 -8.24 -18.38
CA GLN A 39 -22.09 -7.22 -17.32
C GLN A 39 -20.85 -6.32 -17.36
N ALA A 40 -19.66 -6.90 -17.46
CA ALA A 40 -18.42 -6.16 -17.57
C ALA A 40 -18.38 -5.27 -18.84
N GLN A 41 -18.85 -5.77 -19.97
CA GLN A 41 -18.97 -4.99 -21.20
C GLN A 41 -19.89 -3.77 -21.03
N ALA A 42 -21.07 -3.94 -20.43
CA ALA A 42 -21.99 -2.84 -20.19
C ALA A 42 -21.40 -1.75 -19.28
N ILE A 43 -20.61 -2.15 -18.27
CA ILE A 43 -19.87 -1.23 -17.41
C ILE A 43 -18.82 -0.47 -18.21
N ALA A 44 -18.03 -1.16 -19.03
CA ALA A 44 -17.00 -0.54 -19.87
C ALA A 44 -17.60 0.44 -20.89
N GLU A 45 -18.70 0.08 -21.55
CA GLU A 45 -19.42 0.97 -22.48
C GLU A 45 -19.92 2.24 -21.78
N ARG A 46 -20.46 2.10 -20.57
CA ARG A 46 -20.89 3.25 -19.76
C ARG A 46 -19.71 4.14 -19.39
N GLN A 47 -18.59 3.57 -18.96
CA GLN A 47 -17.38 4.32 -18.60
C GLN A 47 -16.79 5.05 -19.81
N ALA A 48 -16.72 4.41 -20.97
CA ALA A 48 -16.28 5.04 -22.22
C ALA A 48 -17.21 6.22 -22.61
N ALA A 49 -18.53 6.04 -22.48
CA ALA A 49 -19.51 7.08 -22.77
C ALA A 49 -19.38 8.30 -21.85
N LEU A 50 -19.02 8.14 -20.56
CA LEU A 50 -18.71 9.25 -19.66
C LEU A 50 -17.49 10.08 -20.13
N GLN A 51 -16.59 9.46 -20.89
CA GLN A 51 -15.45 10.12 -21.51
C GLN A 51 -15.76 10.67 -22.93
N GLY A 52 -17.00 10.56 -23.39
CA GLY A 52 -17.40 10.94 -24.75
C GLY A 52 -16.91 9.97 -25.83
N ILE A 53 -16.53 8.75 -25.47
CA ILE A 53 -16.00 7.72 -26.35
C ILE A 53 -17.10 6.69 -26.65
N VAL A 54 -17.25 6.33 -27.93
CA VAL A 54 -18.03 5.18 -28.37
C VAL A 54 -17.07 4.02 -28.62
N MET A 55 -17.26 2.91 -27.90
CA MET A 55 -16.41 1.73 -28.04
C MET A 55 -16.55 1.07 -29.41
N ASP A 56 -15.43 0.63 -29.96
CA ASP A 56 -15.38 -0.12 -31.21
C ASP A 56 -15.85 -1.57 -30.99
N GLN A 57 -16.93 -1.96 -31.66
CA GLN A 57 -17.52 -3.31 -31.55
C GLN A 57 -16.59 -4.42 -32.05
N GLN A 58 -15.63 -4.12 -32.91
CA GLN A 58 -14.61 -5.10 -33.33
C GLN A 58 -13.66 -5.41 -32.18
N GLN A 59 -13.27 -4.40 -31.39
CA GLN A 59 -12.42 -4.58 -30.21
C GLN A 59 -13.16 -5.35 -29.09
N VAL A 60 -14.46 -5.06 -28.89
CA VAL A 60 -15.30 -5.83 -27.97
C VAL A 60 -15.37 -7.30 -28.38
N SER A 61 -15.51 -7.57 -29.69
CA SER A 61 -15.54 -8.93 -30.23
C SER A 61 -14.19 -9.64 -30.07
N LYS A 62 -13.07 -8.92 -30.19
CA LYS A 62 -11.71 -9.43 -29.94
C LYS A 62 -11.53 -9.79 -28.45
N ALA A 63 -11.91 -8.90 -27.54
CA ALA A 63 -11.86 -9.13 -26.11
C ALA A 63 -12.69 -10.37 -25.71
N ARG A 64 -13.89 -10.52 -26.27
CA ARG A 64 -14.75 -11.70 -26.03
C ARG A 64 -14.08 -13.00 -26.48
N LYS A 65 -13.45 -13.03 -27.65
CA LYS A 65 -12.73 -14.21 -28.15
C LYS A 65 -11.53 -14.57 -27.26
N GLN A 66 -10.76 -13.58 -26.82
CA GLN A 66 -9.64 -13.80 -25.89
C GLN A 66 -10.12 -14.38 -24.56
N TYR A 67 -11.20 -13.84 -24.00
CA TYR A 67 -11.80 -14.36 -22.78
C TYR A 67 -12.26 -15.82 -22.96
N GLN A 68 -12.96 -16.14 -24.03
CA GLN A 68 -13.43 -17.50 -24.31
C GLN A 68 -12.28 -18.51 -24.53
N GLN A 69 -11.19 -18.09 -25.14
CA GLN A 69 -9.99 -18.94 -25.33
C GLN A 69 -9.29 -19.23 -24.01
N ASN A 70 -9.21 -18.25 -23.12
CA ASN A 70 -8.57 -18.42 -21.81
C ASN A 70 -9.43 -19.26 -20.84
N SER A 71 -10.76 -19.23 -20.98
CA SER A 71 -11.69 -20.02 -20.17
C SER A 71 -11.90 -21.46 -20.64
N SER A 72 -11.54 -21.80 -21.89
CA SER A 72 -11.74 -23.15 -22.44
C SER A 72 -10.71 -24.19 -22.01
N GLY A 73 -9.70 -23.83 -21.23
CA GLY A 73 -8.58 -24.69 -20.81
C GLY A 73 -8.46 -24.99 -19.31
N SER A 74 -9.31 -24.42 -18.45
CA SER A 74 -9.28 -24.65 -17.01
C SER A 74 -10.69 -24.72 -16.42
N THR A 75 -10.88 -25.58 -15.43
CA THR A 75 -11.97 -25.46 -14.46
C THR A 75 -12.07 -24.01 -14.03
N GLU A 76 -13.26 -23.40 -14.21
CA GLU A 76 -13.58 -21.97 -14.01
C GLU A 76 -12.83 -21.34 -12.84
N THR A 77 -11.64 -20.82 -13.09
CA THR A 77 -11.05 -19.82 -12.21
C THR A 77 -11.71 -18.48 -12.53
N ALA A 78 -12.43 -17.91 -11.59
CA ALA A 78 -13.09 -16.63 -11.73
C ALA A 78 -12.09 -15.60 -12.30
N THR A 79 -12.49 -14.90 -13.34
CA THR A 79 -11.65 -13.86 -13.97
C THR A 79 -11.51 -12.69 -13.02
N SER A 80 -10.30 -12.31 -12.63
CA SER A 80 -10.08 -11.21 -11.68
C SER A 80 -10.47 -9.85 -12.26
N TYR A 81 -10.33 -9.65 -13.56
CA TYR A 81 -10.74 -8.43 -14.27
C TYR A 81 -10.91 -8.67 -15.77
N TYR A 82 -11.66 -7.79 -16.41
CA TYR A 82 -11.82 -7.71 -17.85
C TYR A 82 -11.17 -6.45 -18.40
N VAL A 83 -10.53 -6.53 -19.56
CA VAL A 83 -9.96 -5.39 -20.27
C VAL A 83 -10.70 -5.17 -21.57
N PHE A 84 -11.19 -3.95 -21.77
CA PHE A 84 -11.87 -3.51 -22.98
C PHE A 84 -11.08 -2.37 -23.63
N ASP A 85 -10.73 -2.55 -24.87
CA ASP A 85 -10.13 -1.52 -25.70
C ASP A 85 -11.23 -0.66 -26.31
N ASN A 86 -11.11 0.66 -26.22
CA ASN A 86 -12.15 1.57 -26.73
C ASN A 86 -12.01 1.82 -28.26
N GLY A 87 -10.94 1.33 -28.87
CA GLY A 87 -10.60 1.51 -30.27
C GLY A 87 -9.21 2.14 -30.46
N ALA A 88 -8.78 2.28 -31.70
CA ALA A 88 -7.45 2.78 -32.01
C ALA A 88 -7.18 4.13 -31.32
N ASP A 89 -6.24 4.13 -30.38
CA ASP A 89 -5.80 5.29 -29.60
C ASP A 89 -6.91 6.03 -28.83
N LYS A 90 -8.00 5.31 -28.49
CA LYS A 90 -9.14 5.84 -27.70
C LYS A 90 -9.14 5.35 -26.25
N GLY A 91 -8.02 4.81 -25.79
CA GLY A 91 -7.88 4.30 -24.44
C GLY A 91 -8.51 2.93 -24.21
N PHE A 92 -8.69 2.61 -22.94
CA PHE A 92 -9.16 1.32 -22.48
C PHE A 92 -9.95 1.47 -21.17
N THR A 93 -10.70 0.41 -20.83
CA THR A 93 -11.39 0.29 -19.53
C THR A 93 -11.09 -1.07 -18.93
N ILE A 94 -10.72 -1.10 -17.65
CA ILE A 94 -10.49 -2.32 -16.86
C ILE A 94 -11.65 -2.43 -15.86
N VAL A 95 -12.40 -3.51 -15.96
CA VAL A 95 -13.59 -3.78 -15.15
C VAL A 95 -13.27 -4.95 -14.21
N SER A 96 -13.64 -4.84 -12.95
CA SER A 96 -13.55 -5.91 -11.97
C SER A 96 -14.28 -7.18 -12.41
N GLY A 97 -13.73 -8.33 -12.11
CA GLY A 97 -14.31 -9.64 -12.38
C GLY A 97 -15.36 -10.10 -11.36
N ASP A 98 -15.55 -9.38 -10.27
CA ASP A 98 -16.48 -9.71 -9.19
C ASP A 98 -17.42 -8.54 -8.91
N ASP A 99 -18.71 -8.81 -8.68
CA ASP A 99 -19.72 -7.77 -8.51
C ASP A 99 -19.79 -7.20 -7.08
N GLU A 100 -19.12 -7.83 -6.13
CA GLU A 100 -18.88 -7.26 -4.80
C GLU A 100 -17.79 -6.19 -4.81
N LEU A 101 -16.89 -6.20 -5.80
CA LEU A 101 -15.80 -5.25 -5.93
C LEU A 101 -16.20 -3.99 -6.71
N PRO A 102 -15.50 -2.85 -6.55
CA PRO A 102 -15.72 -1.67 -7.37
C PRO A 102 -15.72 -2.01 -8.85
N GLU A 103 -16.65 -1.42 -9.61
CA GLU A 103 -16.83 -1.77 -11.02
C GLU A 103 -15.59 -1.46 -11.87
N ILE A 104 -14.99 -0.28 -11.67
CA ILE A 104 -13.85 0.21 -12.44
C ILE A 104 -12.57 0.03 -11.64
N VAL A 105 -11.62 -0.72 -12.18
CA VAL A 105 -10.26 -0.90 -11.64
C VAL A 105 -9.33 0.19 -12.18
N GLY A 106 -9.55 0.58 -13.43
CA GLY A 106 -8.83 1.67 -14.06
C GLY A 106 -9.34 1.93 -15.47
N TYR A 107 -9.03 3.12 -15.99
CA TYR A 107 -9.34 3.50 -17.37
C TYR A 107 -8.39 4.57 -17.88
N SER A 108 -8.27 4.66 -19.19
CA SER A 108 -7.61 5.75 -19.90
C SER A 108 -8.46 6.23 -21.06
N ALA A 109 -8.36 7.51 -21.38
CA ALA A 109 -8.97 8.10 -22.59
C ALA A 109 -8.01 8.08 -23.80
N HIS A 110 -6.77 7.60 -23.61
CA HIS A 110 -5.70 7.61 -24.63
C HIS A 110 -4.99 6.26 -24.69
N GLY A 111 -4.29 6.01 -25.81
CA GLY A 111 -3.56 4.76 -26.01
C GLY A 111 -4.48 3.57 -26.23
N ASN A 112 -4.01 2.39 -25.86
CA ASN A 112 -4.73 1.12 -25.99
C ASN A 112 -4.29 0.12 -24.93
N SER A 113 -5.01 -1.00 -24.83
CA SER A 113 -4.75 -2.06 -23.87
C SER A 113 -3.51 -2.92 -24.18
N GLU A 114 -2.92 -2.84 -25.37
CA GLU A 114 -1.82 -3.75 -25.80
C GLU A 114 -0.53 -3.54 -25.00
N ASN A 115 -0.38 -2.35 -24.41
CA ASN A 115 0.81 -1.98 -23.64
C ASN A 115 0.65 -2.16 -22.10
N LEU A 116 -0.56 -2.48 -21.60
CA LEU A 116 -0.80 -2.60 -20.16
C LEU A 116 0.20 -3.53 -19.46
N MET A 117 0.44 -4.72 -20.03
CA MET A 117 1.37 -5.69 -19.45
C MET A 117 2.84 -5.42 -19.83
N LYS A 118 3.11 -4.48 -20.73
CA LYS A 118 4.46 -4.06 -21.11
C LYS A 118 4.92 -2.84 -20.29
N THR A 119 3.99 -2.07 -19.77
CA THR A 119 4.23 -0.95 -18.86
C THR A 119 4.46 -1.50 -17.45
N GLU A 120 5.69 -1.46 -16.98
CA GLU A 120 6.17 -2.20 -15.80
C GLU A 120 5.31 -1.91 -14.57
N GLY A 121 5.06 -0.63 -14.25
CA GLY A 121 4.23 -0.21 -13.12
C GLY A 121 2.77 -0.65 -13.27
N CYS A 122 2.17 -0.50 -14.46
CA CYS A 122 0.81 -0.93 -14.73
C CYS A 122 0.66 -2.46 -14.63
N ALA A 123 1.63 -3.21 -15.14
CA ALA A 123 1.67 -4.67 -15.02
C ALA A 123 1.77 -5.11 -13.54
N ALA A 124 2.59 -4.41 -12.73
CA ALA A 124 2.71 -4.65 -11.30
C ALA A 124 1.38 -4.36 -10.57
N PHE A 125 0.73 -3.25 -10.90
CA PHE A 125 -0.60 -2.91 -10.38
C PHE A 125 -1.62 -4.00 -10.69
N LEU A 126 -1.72 -4.46 -11.92
CA LEU A 126 -2.68 -5.50 -12.32
C LEU A 126 -2.40 -6.86 -11.65
N LYS A 127 -1.13 -7.21 -11.45
CA LYS A 127 -0.76 -8.40 -10.66
C LYS A 127 -1.17 -8.26 -9.19
N ALA A 128 -0.97 -7.09 -8.58
CA ALA A 128 -1.41 -6.82 -7.21
C ALA A 128 -2.94 -6.91 -7.11
N TYR A 129 -3.67 -6.37 -8.08
CA TYR A 129 -5.12 -6.49 -8.14
C TYR A 129 -5.59 -7.95 -8.27
N GLN A 130 -4.95 -8.76 -9.12
CA GLN A 130 -5.27 -10.21 -9.21
C GLN A 130 -5.11 -10.93 -7.87
N LYS A 131 -4.06 -10.61 -7.12
CA LYS A 131 -3.83 -11.19 -5.80
C LYS A 131 -4.89 -10.72 -4.79
N PHE A 132 -5.24 -9.45 -4.82
CA PHE A 132 -6.33 -8.91 -4.00
C PHE A 132 -7.65 -9.64 -4.27
N VAL A 133 -8.03 -9.81 -5.53
CA VAL A 133 -9.25 -10.54 -5.91
C VAL A 133 -9.19 -11.99 -5.44
N ALA A 134 -8.06 -12.66 -5.61
CA ALA A 134 -7.89 -14.04 -5.15
C ALA A 134 -8.04 -14.15 -3.62
N ALA A 135 -7.42 -13.26 -2.85
CA ALA A 135 -7.56 -13.19 -1.40
C ALA A 135 -9.01 -12.91 -1.00
N PHE A 136 -9.65 -11.94 -1.62
CA PHE A 136 -11.06 -11.58 -1.39
C PHE A 136 -12.00 -12.77 -1.63
N THR A 137 -11.84 -13.46 -2.76
CA THR A 137 -12.65 -14.63 -3.13
C THR A 137 -12.45 -15.80 -2.15
N GLN A 138 -11.25 -15.93 -1.58
CA GLN A 138 -10.95 -16.92 -0.54
C GLN A 138 -11.45 -16.52 0.85
N GLY A 139 -12.12 -15.39 0.98
CA GLY A 139 -12.67 -14.91 2.25
C GLY A 139 -11.65 -14.24 3.17
N ASP A 140 -10.52 -13.77 2.61
CA ASP A 140 -9.53 -13.02 3.37
C ASP A 140 -10.15 -11.78 4.02
N ALA A 141 -10.08 -11.69 5.34
CA ALA A 141 -10.78 -10.65 6.07
C ALA A 141 -10.10 -9.27 5.91
N LYS A 142 -8.79 -9.23 5.61
CA LYS A 142 -8.11 -7.96 5.31
C LYS A 142 -8.58 -7.39 3.97
N ALA A 143 -8.68 -8.23 2.93
CA ALA A 143 -9.25 -7.82 1.66
C ALA A 143 -10.70 -7.34 1.83
N ARG A 144 -11.49 -8.03 2.66
CA ARG A 144 -12.86 -7.61 3.01
C ARG A 144 -12.91 -6.33 3.82
N LYS A 145 -11.97 -6.12 4.75
CA LYS A 145 -11.85 -4.89 5.53
C LYS A 145 -11.54 -3.69 4.64
N ILE A 146 -10.56 -3.81 3.75
CA ILE A 146 -10.23 -2.76 2.76
C ILE A 146 -11.46 -2.37 1.95
N LEU A 147 -12.20 -3.36 1.46
CA LEU A 147 -13.43 -3.10 0.70
C LEU A 147 -14.52 -2.44 1.56
N ALA A 148 -14.65 -2.84 2.83
CA ALA A 148 -15.59 -2.23 3.77
C ALA A 148 -15.23 -0.76 4.05
N GLU A 149 -13.95 -0.46 4.22
CA GLU A 149 -13.44 0.92 4.39
C GLU A 149 -13.70 1.76 3.12
N GLN A 150 -13.47 1.22 1.92
CA GLN A 150 -13.79 1.91 0.66
C GLN A 150 -15.29 2.21 0.55
N ARG A 151 -16.14 1.23 0.87
CA ARG A 151 -17.60 1.41 0.84
C ARG A 151 -18.07 2.42 1.88
N ALA A 152 -17.52 2.38 3.09
CA ALA A 152 -17.83 3.33 4.15
C ALA A 152 -17.43 4.76 3.76
N LEU A 153 -16.25 4.94 3.20
CA LEU A 153 -15.75 6.24 2.74
C LEU A 153 -16.62 6.78 1.59
N LYS A 154 -16.98 5.94 0.62
CA LYS A 154 -17.86 6.34 -0.49
C LYS A 154 -19.29 6.69 -0.01
N ALA A 155 -19.75 6.10 1.08
CA ALA A 155 -21.05 6.38 1.70
C ALA A 155 -21.02 7.61 2.63
N ASP A 156 -19.84 8.09 3.05
CA ASP A 156 -19.72 9.27 3.89
C ASP A 156 -19.96 10.54 3.04
N ALA A 157 -21.10 11.17 3.24
CA ALA A 157 -21.48 12.39 2.51
C ALA A 157 -20.52 13.59 2.77
N ARG A 158 -19.65 13.51 3.77
CA ARG A 158 -18.64 14.54 4.08
C ARG A 158 -17.39 14.38 3.22
N TYR A 159 -17.07 13.15 2.77
CA TYR A 159 -15.95 12.89 1.89
C TYR A 159 -16.38 13.06 0.44
N GLN A 160 -15.74 14.00 -0.25
CA GLN A 160 -15.89 14.19 -1.70
C GLN A 160 -14.49 14.32 -2.29
N GLN A 161 -14.08 13.33 -3.07
CA GLN A 161 -12.82 13.41 -3.78
C GLN A 161 -12.85 14.61 -4.75
N PRO A 162 -11.85 15.49 -4.73
CA PRO A 162 -11.76 16.57 -5.70
C PRO A 162 -11.51 16.01 -7.09
N LYS A 163 -12.10 16.61 -8.12
CA LYS A 163 -11.80 16.30 -9.51
C LYS A 163 -10.66 17.19 -9.99
N ILE A 164 -9.48 16.61 -10.16
CA ILE A 164 -8.26 17.32 -10.55
C ILE A 164 -7.76 16.75 -11.87
N ALA A 165 -7.70 17.58 -12.90
CA ALA A 165 -7.08 17.19 -14.18
C ALA A 165 -5.59 16.87 -13.98
N PRO A 166 -4.99 15.96 -14.77
CA PRO A 166 -3.59 15.61 -14.65
C PRO A 166 -2.68 16.84 -14.67
N LEU A 167 -1.91 17.02 -13.58
CA LEU A 167 -1.07 18.22 -13.39
C LEU A 167 0.10 18.24 -14.37
N LEU A 168 0.65 17.07 -14.71
CA LEU A 168 1.74 16.94 -15.68
C LEU A 168 1.31 17.27 -17.11
N GLY A 169 -0.01 17.31 -17.39
CA GLY A 169 -0.54 17.61 -18.71
C GLY A 169 0.00 16.64 -19.78
N ASP A 170 0.68 17.20 -20.79
CA ASP A 170 1.24 16.42 -21.90
C ASP A 170 2.62 15.79 -21.60
N ILE A 171 3.18 15.98 -20.39
CA ILE A 171 4.48 15.39 -20.03
C ILE A 171 4.33 13.88 -19.92
N ALA A 172 4.95 13.16 -20.83
CA ALA A 172 4.88 11.71 -20.92
C ALA A 172 6.26 11.15 -21.34
N TRP A 173 7.14 11.02 -20.35
CA TRP A 173 8.52 10.62 -20.57
C TRP A 173 8.73 9.12 -20.39
N ASP A 174 9.92 8.64 -20.78
CA ASP A 174 10.29 7.23 -20.86
C ASP A 174 11.67 7.00 -20.25
N GLN A 175 12.06 5.74 -20.11
CA GLN A 175 13.35 5.36 -19.52
C GLN A 175 14.44 5.06 -20.58
N LEU A 176 14.07 5.02 -21.86
CA LEU A 176 14.97 4.66 -22.97
C LEU A 176 15.33 5.89 -23.80
N THR A 177 15.79 5.68 -25.05
CA THR A 177 16.20 6.77 -25.94
C THR A 177 15.05 7.73 -26.29
N PRO A 178 15.24 9.08 -26.16
CA PRO A 178 16.52 9.78 -25.97
C PRO A 178 16.89 10.02 -24.48
N TYR A 179 16.02 9.70 -23.54
CA TYR A 179 16.13 10.05 -22.13
C TYR A 179 17.39 9.47 -21.47
N ASN A 180 17.80 8.26 -21.83
CA ASN A 180 18.96 7.58 -21.29
C ASN A 180 20.29 7.90 -22.01
N LYS A 181 20.32 8.89 -22.90
CA LYS A 181 21.49 9.20 -23.74
C LYS A 181 22.76 9.45 -22.91
N MET A 182 22.65 9.98 -21.69
CA MET A 182 23.76 10.26 -20.79
C MET A 182 23.98 9.19 -19.71
N CYS A 183 23.16 8.16 -19.68
CA CYS A 183 23.30 7.07 -18.70
C CYS A 183 24.57 6.24 -18.99
N PRO A 184 25.18 5.62 -17.96
CA PRO A 184 26.34 4.74 -18.13
C PRO A 184 26.03 3.57 -19.05
N LYS A 185 27.07 3.12 -19.77
CA LYS A 185 26.95 1.93 -20.63
C LYS A 185 27.31 0.68 -19.83
N TYR A 186 26.45 -0.32 -19.93
CA TYR A 186 26.72 -1.65 -19.42
C TYR A 186 27.09 -2.62 -20.56
N ARG A 187 27.79 -3.71 -20.25
CA ARG A 187 28.23 -4.72 -21.23
C ARG A 187 28.86 -4.09 -22.50
N GLY A 188 29.71 -3.09 -22.28
CA GLY A 188 30.55 -2.44 -23.29
C GLY A 188 29.89 -1.37 -24.18
N SER A 189 28.64 -1.54 -24.62
CA SER A 189 28.05 -0.59 -25.59
C SER A 189 26.59 -0.21 -25.31
N LYS A 190 25.84 -1.00 -24.57
CA LYS A 190 24.41 -0.76 -24.34
C LYS A 190 24.21 0.29 -23.27
N LEU A 191 23.42 1.32 -23.54
CA LEU A 191 23.01 2.31 -22.54
C LEU A 191 22.11 1.65 -21.48
N SER A 192 22.34 2.00 -20.23
CA SER A 192 21.42 1.66 -19.14
C SER A 192 20.09 2.41 -19.31
N ALA A 193 19.00 1.87 -18.77
CA ALA A 193 17.77 2.64 -18.59
C ALA A 193 17.98 3.78 -17.59
N THR A 194 17.16 4.85 -17.64
CA THR A 194 17.20 5.93 -16.63
C THR A 194 16.80 5.42 -15.25
N GLY A 195 15.90 4.45 -15.18
CA GLY A 195 15.22 3.99 -13.98
C GLY A 195 13.93 4.77 -13.70
N CYS A 196 12.94 4.07 -13.16
CA CYS A 196 11.62 4.65 -12.89
C CYS A 196 11.67 5.85 -11.93
N VAL A 197 12.53 5.77 -10.89
CA VAL A 197 12.72 6.85 -9.91
C VAL A 197 13.21 8.13 -10.58
N ALA A 198 14.27 8.04 -11.39
CA ALA A 198 14.80 9.20 -12.10
C ALA A 198 13.77 9.78 -13.09
N THR A 199 13.00 8.93 -13.74
CA THR A 199 11.96 9.34 -14.69
C THR A 199 10.82 10.07 -13.98
N ALA A 200 10.31 9.53 -12.87
CA ALA A 200 9.25 10.14 -12.08
C ALA A 200 9.71 11.51 -11.52
N MET A 201 10.90 11.58 -10.91
CA MET A 201 11.49 12.83 -10.43
C MET A 201 11.61 13.87 -11.55
N ALA A 202 12.18 13.48 -12.69
CA ALA A 202 12.41 14.39 -13.80
C ALA A 202 11.10 14.94 -14.40
N GLN A 203 10.03 14.14 -14.47
CA GLN A 203 8.71 14.59 -14.93
C GLN A 203 8.11 15.64 -13.98
N VAL A 204 8.20 15.43 -12.65
CA VAL A 204 7.76 16.42 -11.67
C VAL A 204 8.61 17.69 -11.75
N MET A 205 9.93 17.57 -11.96
CA MET A 205 10.82 18.72 -12.14
C MET A 205 10.51 19.49 -13.43
N MET A 206 10.11 18.81 -14.52
CA MET A 206 9.66 19.44 -15.75
C MET A 206 8.34 20.19 -15.56
N TYR A 207 7.41 19.68 -14.76
CA TYR A 207 6.18 20.39 -14.41
C TYR A 207 6.47 21.75 -13.77
N TYR A 208 7.44 21.82 -12.85
CA TYR A 208 7.86 23.07 -12.22
C TYR A 208 8.85 23.90 -13.05
N GLN A 209 9.52 23.30 -14.04
CA GLN A 209 10.68 23.87 -14.73
C GLN A 209 11.74 24.37 -13.72
N TYR A 210 12.00 23.58 -12.70
CA TYR A 210 12.86 23.90 -11.57
C TYR A 210 13.76 22.70 -11.21
N PRO A 211 15.01 22.94 -10.73
CA PRO A 211 15.69 24.24 -10.55
C PRO A 211 16.29 24.79 -11.85
N LYS A 212 16.80 26.01 -11.84
CA LYS A 212 17.58 26.55 -12.96
C LYS A 212 18.95 25.91 -13.09
N GLU A 213 19.51 25.49 -11.94
CA GLU A 213 20.82 24.85 -11.85
C GLU A 213 20.90 23.93 -10.63
N LEU A 214 21.79 22.95 -10.68
CA LEU A 214 22.06 21.99 -9.61
C LEU A 214 22.56 22.74 -8.35
N LYS A 215 21.94 22.49 -7.19
CA LYS A 215 22.18 23.25 -5.94
C LYS A 215 23.36 22.77 -5.13
N ALA A 216 23.71 21.49 -5.24
CA ALA A 216 24.88 20.90 -4.58
C ALA A 216 25.61 19.94 -5.53
N THR A 217 26.87 19.66 -5.25
CA THR A 217 27.63 18.65 -6.01
C THR A 217 27.10 17.26 -5.67
N ILE A 218 26.71 16.48 -6.69
CA ILE A 218 26.37 15.07 -6.54
C ILE A 218 27.68 14.28 -6.47
N PRO A 219 27.93 13.50 -5.42
CA PRO A 219 29.16 12.71 -5.27
C PRO A 219 29.29 11.63 -6.34
N ALA A 220 30.54 11.27 -6.67
CA ALA A 220 30.78 10.11 -7.51
C ALA A 220 30.52 8.81 -6.75
N TYR A 221 29.98 7.81 -7.44
CA TYR A 221 29.76 6.48 -6.87
C TYR A 221 30.01 5.37 -7.88
N THR A 222 29.94 4.13 -7.42
CA THR A 222 30.01 2.93 -8.27
C THR A 222 28.76 2.09 -8.05
N THR A 223 28.06 1.73 -9.12
CA THR A 223 26.81 0.96 -9.04
C THR A 223 27.03 -0.42 -8.40
N THR A 224 26.01 -0.91 -7.70
CA THR A 224 26.13 -2.14 -6.91
C THR A 224 26.20 -3.39 -7.78
N THR A 225 25.30 -3.53 -8.78
CA THR A 225 25.19 -4.74 -9.60
C THR A 225 26.23 -4.78 -10.72
N ASN A 226 26.25 -3.75 -11.57
CA ASN A 226 27.09 -3.75 -12.77
C ASN A 226 28.46 -3.10 -12.58
N LYS A 227 28.77 -2.60 -11.35
CA LYS A 227 30.05 -1.94 -11.02
C LYS A 227 30.41 -0.80 -11.97
N LEU A 228 29.40 -0.05 -12.44
CA LEU A 228 29.60 1.08 -13.33
C LEU A 228 30.01 2.32 -12.54
N ARG A 229 31.04 3.02 -13.00
CA ARG A 229 31.46 4.28 -12.40
C ARG A 229 30.57 5.41 -12.87
N VAL A 230 29.96 6.13 -11.92
CA VAL A 230 29.27 7.40 -12.11
C VAL A 230 30.17 8.49 -11.52
N ASN A 231 30.55 9.45 -12.36
CA ASN A 231 31.42 10.54 -11.93
C ASN A 231 30.63 11.59 -11.15
N ALA A 232 31.31 12.35 -10.30
CA ALA A 232 30.71 13.48 -9.62
C ALA A 232 30.16 14.50 -10.61
N ILE A 233 29.03 15.12 -10.25
CA ILE A 233 28.38 16.18 -11.03
C ILE A 233 28.49 17.47 -10.23
N SER A 234 29.13 18.49 -10.81
CA SER A 234 29.43 19.73 -10.09
C SER A 234 28.18 20.57 -9.84
N LYS A 235 28.09 21.20 -8.69
CA LYS A 235 27.15 22.28 -8.42
C LYS A 235 27.18 23.33 -9.52
N GLY A 236 26.03 23.94 -9.85
CA GLY A 236 25.89 25.01 -10.85
C GLY A 236 25.67 24.51 -12.28
N GLU A 237 25.59 23.18 -12.50
CA GLU A 237 25.15 22.62 -13.79
C GLU A 237 23.73 23.09 -14.14
N LYS A 238 23.59 23.77 -15.28
CA LYS A 238 22.31 24.42 -15.69
C LYS A 238 21.40 23.46 -16.43
N TYR A 239 20.10 23.66 -16.26
CA TYR A 239 19.05 22.95 -16.98
C TYR A 239 18.41 23.86 -18.04
N ASP A 240 18.27 23.32 -19.24
CA ASP A 240 17.71 24.04 -20.42
C ASP A 240 16.25 23.65 -20.61
N TRP A 241 15.38 24.16 -19.73
CA TRP A 241 13.95 23.88 -19.73
C TRP A 241 13.26 24.24 -21.06
N GLY A 242 13.74 25.28 -21.75
CA GLY A 242 13.18 25.71 -23.01
C GLY A 242 13.41 24.74 -24.16
N ASN A 243 14.40 23.85 -24.03
CA ASN A 243 14.69 22.79 -25.01
C ASN A 243 14.17 21.40 -24.54
N MET A 244 13.53 21.30 -23.40
CA MET A 244 12.85 20.06 -22.99
C MET A 244 11.44 20.01 -23.57
N LEU A 245 11.10 18.91 -24.24
CA LEU A 245 9.78 18.68 -24.83
C LEU A 245 8.90 17.87 -23.89
N PRO A 246 7.58 18.06 -23.89
CA PRO A 246 6.68 17.23 -23.11
C PRO A 246 6.68 15.76 -23.57
N THR A 247 6.96 15.49 -24.86
CA THR A 247 7.06 14.14 -25.43
C THR A 247 8.18 14.07 -26.46
N TYR A 248 8.74 12.87 -26.66
CA TYR A 248 9.84 12.65 -27.64
C TYR A 248 9.49 11.53 -28.62
N THR A 249 8.92 11.91 -29.73
CA THR A 249 8.71 10.98 -30.86
C THR A 249 9.98 10.90 -31.71
N GLN A 250 10.46 9.71 -31.99
CA GLN A 250 11.66 9.52 -32.83
C GLN A 250 11.57 10.29 -34.14
N GLY A 251 12.63 11.03 -34.44
CA GLY A 251 12.72 11.89 -35.65
C GLY A 251 12.00 13.23 -35.52
N LYS A 252 11.36 13.55 -34.40
CA LYS A 252 10.66 14.83 -34.18
C LYS A 252 11.33 15.73 -33.13
N TYR A 253 12.56 15.44 -32.74
CA TYR A 253 13.34 16.26 -31.81
C TYR A 253 14.77 16.45 -32.29
N THR A 254 15.38 17.56 -31.88
CA THR A 254 16.79 17.89 -32.20
C THR A 254 17.74 17.25 -31.19
N THR A 255 19.05 17.21 -31.54
CA THR A 255 20.08 16.75 -30.62
C THR A 255 20.11 17.59 -29.34
N THR A 256 19.95 18.91 -29.42
CA THR A 256 19.90 19.81 -28.27
C THR A 256 18.74 19.46 -27.31
N GLN A 257 17.57 19.17 -27.86
CA GLN A 257 16.39 18.75 -27.09
C GLN A 257 16.61 17.39 -26.41
N ALA A 258 17.22 16.46 -27.13
CA ALA A 258 17.59 15.14 -26.55
C ALA A 258 18.64 15.28 -25.43
N ASP A 259 19.63 16.16 -25.60
CA ASP A 259 20.67 16.40 -24.59
C ASP A 259 20.10 17.09 -23.35
N ALA A 260 19.16 18.01 -23.52
CA ALA A 260 18.51 18.71 -22.41
C ALA A 260 17.79 17.72 -21.46
N VAL A 261 16.92 16.86 -22.01
CA VAL A 261 16.18 15.90 -21.18
C VAL A 261 17.09 14.80 -20.62
N ALA A 262 18.04 14.28 -21.41
CA ALA A 262 18.97 13.25 -20.97
C ALA A 262 19.87 13.74 -19.82
N LYS A 263 20.26 15.01 -19.82
CA LYS A 263 21.01 15.63 -18.73
C LYS A 263 20.22 15.63 -17.43
N LEU A 264 18.96 16.07 -17.45
CA LEU A 264 18.10 16.06 -16.28
C LEU A 264 17.90 14.64 -15.74
N MET A 265 17.56 13.70 -16.61
CA MET A 265 17.36 12.28 -16.27
C MET A 265 18.60 11.68 -15.60
N PHE A 266 19.78 11.93 -16.17
CA PHE A 266 21.04 11.42 -15.61
C PHE A 266 21.36 12.04 -14.25
N HIS A 267 21.11 13.35 -14.07
CA HIS A 267 21.31 14.02 -12.78
C HIS A 267 20.34 13.50 -11.71
N CYS A 268 19.07 13.28 -12.04
CA CYS A 268 18.11 12.65 -11.13
C CYS A 268 18.58 11.24 -10.71
N GLY A 269 18.99 10.42 -11.68
CA GLY A 269 19.49 9.08 -11.37
C GLY A 269 20.79 9.09 -10.55
N ALA A 270 21.70 10.03 -10.83
CA ALA A 270 22.93 10.17 -10.06
C ALA A 270 22.67 10.64 -8.62
N ALA A 271 21.70 11.53 -8.41
CA ALA A 271 21.31 12.03 -7.09
C ALA A 271 20.85 10.91 -6.14
N VAL A 272 20.08 9.96 -6.67
CA VAL A 272 19.57 8.80 -5.92
C VAL A 272 20.50 7.57 -5.99
N GLN A 273 21.74 7.74 -6.42
CA GLN A 273 22.72 6.66 -6.57
C GLN A 273 22.20 5.46 -7.37
N MET A 274 21.52 5.72 -8.50
CA MET A 274 20.88 4.71 -9.35
C MET A 274 21.79 3.52 -9.64
N ASP A 275 21.34 2.30 -9.38
CA ASP A 275 22.02 1.07 -9.80
C ASP A 275 21.73 0.78 -11.26
N TYR A 276 22.51 1.41 -12.12
CA TYR A 276 22.32 1.43 -13.57
C TYR A 276 22.52 0.07 -14.23
N GLY A 277 21.60 -0.28 -15.15
CA GLY A 277 21.61 -1.53 -15.90
C GLY A 277 20.54 -1.58 -16.99
N PRO A 278 20.21 -2.77 -17.50
CA PRO A 278 19.07 -2.94 -18.43
C PRO A 278 17.73 -2.62 -17.74
N SER A 279 17.63 -2.91 -16.46
CA SER A 279 16.63 -2.43 -15.53
C SER A 279 17.39 -1.71 -14.42
N SER A 280 17.15 -0.42 -14.26
CA SER A 280 17.85 0.44 -13.30
C SER A 280 16.93 0.73 -12.12
N GLY A 281 17.44 0.60 -10.89
CA GLY A 281 16.68 0.77 -9.67
C GLY A 281 17.37 1.69 -8.66
N ALA A 282 16.58 2.42 -7.89
CA ALA A 282 17.00 3.26 -6.78
C ALA A 282 15.82 3.50 -5.83
N TRP A 283 16.13 4.14 -4.71
CA TRP A 283 15.14 4.73 -3.81
C TRP A 283 15.35 6.24 -3.80
N VAL A 284 14.28 7.03 -3.77
CA VAL A 284 14.36 8.49 -3.63
C VAL A 284 14.02 8.89 -2.20
N LEU A 285 14.81 9.76 -1.62
CA LEU A 285 14.56 10.37 -0.31
C LEU A 285 14.19 11.85 -0.46
N PRO A 286 13.43 12.44 0.47
CA PRO A 286 13.17 13.88 0.52
C PRO A 286 14.45 14.72 0.39
N GLU A 287 15.53 14.28 1.07
CA GLU A 287 16.85 14.95 1.08
C GLU A 287 17.51 14.99 -0.30
N ASP A 288 17.25 14.02 -1.17
CA ASP A 288 17.80 14.02 -2.54
C ASP A 288 17.23 15.20 -3.34
N MET A 289 15.94 15.47 -3.18
CA MET A 289 15.27 16.57 -3.87
C MET A 289 15.62 17.93 -3.26
N SER A 290 15.68 18.05 -1.95
CA SER A 290 16.03 19.30 -1.29
C SER A 290 17.50 19.66 -1.46
N THR A 291 18.42 18.75 -1.19
CA THR A 291 19.86 18.98 -1.22
C THR A 291 20.36 19.29 -2.64
N TYR A 292 20.03 18.44 -3.60
CA TYR A 292 20.60 18.55 -4.94
C TYR A 292 19.81 19.49 -5.85
N PHE A 293 18.49 19.60 -5.66
CA PHE A 293 17.62 20.34 -6.56
C PHE A 293 16.95 21.54 -5.91
N GLY A 294 17.05 21.72 -4.57
CA GLY A 294 16.53 22.89 -3.86
C GLY A 294 15.00 22.94 -3.78
N TYR A 295 14.39 21.76 -3.68
CA TYR A 295 12.99 21.67 -3.27
C TYR A 295 12.86 21.94 -1.78
N ASP A 296 11.69 22.34 -1.34
CA ASP A 296 11.41 22.79 0.02
C ASP A 296 11.59 21.66 1.03
N ALA A 297 12.61 21.76 1.88
CA ALA A 297 12.96 20.73 2.84
C ALA A 297 11.95 20.63 4.01
N ASP A 298 11.21 21.71 4.30
CA ASP A 298 10.22 21.72 5.39
C ASP A 298 8.91 21.02 4.94
N LEU A 299 8.57 21.10 3.65
CA LEU A 299 7.37 20.48 3.07
C LEU A 299 7.58 19.03 2.65
N LEU A 300 8.78 18.70 2.14
CA LEU A 300 9.07 17.36 1.63
C LEU A 300 8.99 16.30 2.73
N GLN A 301 8.10 15.33 2.55
CA GLN A 301 7.92 14.21 3.47
C GLN A 301 7.79 12.89 2.70
N GLU A 302 8.42 11.83 3.21
CA GLU A 302 8.10 10.46 2.82
C GLU A 302 7.02 9.90 3.76
N VAL A 303 5.93 9.39 3.20
CA VAL A 303 4.76 8.93 3.94
C VAL A 303 4.43 7.50 3.55
N TYR A 304 4.27 6.62 4.53
CA TYR A 304 4.02 5.19 4.32
C TYR A 304 2.56 4.84 4.47
N ARG A 305 1.99 4.14 3.47
CA ARG A 305 0.58 3.74 3.44
C ARG A 305 0.14 2.95 4.68
N SER A 306 1.00 2.11 5.21
CA SER A 306 0.70 1.23 6.35
C SER A 306 0.37 1.96 7.66
N PHE A 307 0.67 3.25 7.76
CA PHE A 307 0.46 4.05 8.97
C PHE A 307 -0.83 4.86 8.98
N TYR A 308 -1.63 4.76 7.92
CA TYR A 308 -2.84 5.56 7.74
C TYR A 308 -4.03 4.68 7.40
N THR A 309 -5.20 5.07 7.89
CA THR A 309 -6.46 4.52 7.40
C THR A 309 -6.65 4.91 5.94
N LEU A 310 -7.55 4.22 5.25
CA LEU A 310 -7.85 4.56 3.86
C LEU A 310 -8.35 6.01 3.71
N ALA A 311 -9.15 6.48 4.67
CA ALA A 311 -9.67 7.86 4.66
C ALA A 311 -8.55 8.89 4.78
N GLU A 312 -7.66 8.73 5.76
CA GLU A 312 -6.50 9.61 5.95
C GLU A 312 -5.56 9.59 4.75
N TRP A 313 -5.32 8.40 4.17
CA TRP A 313 -4.48 8.26 2.98
C TRP A 313 -5.04 9.04 1.79
N LYS A 314 -6.33 8.89 1.52
CA LYS A 314 -6.99 9.66 0.45
C LYS A 314 -6.98 11.16 0.72
N GLU A 315 -7.19 11.57 1.98
CA GLU A 315 -7.10 12.98 2.37
C GLU A 315 -5.71 13.57 2.10
N ILE A 316 -4.64 12.80 2.35
CA ILE A 316 -3.26 13.22 2.04
C ILE A 316 -3.11 13.40 0.52
N LEU A 317 -3.51 12.42 -0.28
CA LEU A 317 -3.41 12.50 -1.74
C LEU A 317 -4.22 13.68 -2.30
N ASP A 318 -5.47 13.79 -1.88
CA ASP A 318 -6.40 14.82 -2.37
C ASP A 318 -5.89 16.23 -2.06
N ARG A 319 -5.37 16.45 -0.84
CA ARG A 319 -4.80 17.74 -0.42
C ARG A 319 -3.56 18.13 -1.25
N GLU A 320 -2.68 17.19 -1.56
CA GLU A 320 -1.51 17.45 -2.39
C GLU A 320 -1.94 17.85 -3.82
N LEU A 321 -2.89 17.13 -4.39
CA LEU A 321 -3.39 17.40 -5.73
C LEU A 321 -4.14 18.75 -5.80
N GLU A 322 -4.96 19.09 -4.78
CA GLU A 322 -5.59 20.42 -4.67
C GLU A 322 -4.56 21.54 -4.57
N ALA A 323 -3.48 21.31 -3.84
CA ALA A 323 -2.36 22.25 -3.74
C ALA A 323 -1.48 22.29 -4.99
N LYS A 324 -1.84 21.56 -6.07
CA LYS A 324 -1.10 21.48 -7.33
C LYS A 324 0.31 20.91 -7.17
N ARG A 325 0.49 19.99 -6.25
CA ARG A 325 1.74 19.29 -6.04
C ARG A 325 1.61 17.82 -6.52
N PRO A 326 2.28 17.46 -7.62
CA PRO A 326 2.37 16.06 -8.06
C PRO A 326 3.08 15.22 -7.00
N ILE A 327 2.65 13.97 -6.85
CA ILE A 327 3.10 13.05 -5.81
C ILE A 327 4.00 12.00 -6.45
N LEU A 328 5.22 11.78 -5.93
CA LEU A 328 6.00 10.60 -6.27
C LEU A 328 5.44 9.41 -5.50
N TYR A 329 4.87 8.45 -6.19
CA TYR A 329 4.20 7.30 -5.62
C TYR A 329 5.03 6.04 -5.88
N GLY A 330 5.49 5.38 -4.80
CA GLY A 330 6.22 4.13 -4.84
C GLY A 330 5.32 2.95 -4.50
N GLY A 331 5.43 1.89 -5.26
CA GLY A 331 4.77 0.62 -4.98
C GLY A 331 5.70 -0.54 -5.34
N ALA A 332 5.71 -1.59 -4.52
CA ALA A 332 6.41 -2.82 -4.85
C ALA A 332 5.43 -3.92 -5.23
N ALA A 333 5.74 -4.62 -6.31
CA ALA A 333 5.11 -5.89 -6.61
C ALA A 333 5.65 -6.97 -5.66
N SER A 334 4.88 -8.04 -5.45
CA SER A 334 5.23 -9.13 -4.54
C SER A 334 6.43 -10.00 -4.97
N ASP A 335 7.04 -9.69 -6.10
CA ASP A 335 8.21 -10.36 -6.66
C ASP A 335 9.50 -9.51 -6.56
N GLU A 336 9.55 -8.59 -5.57
CA GLU A 336 10.70 -7.72 -5.26
C GLU A 336 10.97 -6.60 -6.29
N SER A 337 10.18 -6.46 -7.34
CA SER A 337 10.31 -5.32 -8.25
C SER A 337 9.49 -4.13 -7.74
N GLY A 338 10.17 -3.11 -7.23
CA GLY A 338 9.57 -1.80 -6.92
C GLY A 338 9.39 -0.98 -8.19
N HIS A 339 8.35 -0.13 -8.23
CA HIS A 339 8.18 0.85 -9.28
C HIS A 339 7.80 2.21 -8.69
N GLN A 340 8.44 3.27 -9.20
CA GLN A 340 8.13 4.66 -8.87
C GLN A 340 7.39 5.29 -10.04
N PHE A 341 6.28 5.96 -9.76
CA PHE A 341 5.46 6.65 -10.75
C PHE A 341 4.95 7.98 -10.20
N VAL A 342 4.24 8.75 -11.00
CA VAL A 342 3.66 10.02 -10.56
C VAL A 342 2.15 9.89 -10.45
N CYS A 343 1.61 10.23 -9.30
CA CYS A 343 0.19 10.47 -9.09
C CYS A 343 -0.04 11.98 -9.21
N ASP A 344 -0.84 12.40 -10.19
CA ASP A 344 -0.93 13.82 -10.55
C ASP A 344 -2.34 14.31 -10.86
N GLY A 345 -3.37 13.52 -10.56
CA GLY A 345 -4.76 13.91 -10.77
C GLY A 345 -5.75 12.96 -10.11
N SER A 346 -7.02 13.33 -10.14
CA SER A 346 -8.13 12.53 -9.62
C SER A 346 -9.40 12.74 -10.44
N ASP A 347 -10.24 11.69 -10.57
CA ASP A 347 -11.47 11.76 -11.38
C ASP A 347 -12.69 12.29 -10.62
N GLY A 348 -12.60 12.41 -9.29
CA GLY A 348 -13.71 12.79 -8.41
C GLY A 348 -14.64 11.63 -8.05
N GLU A 349 -14.34 10.41 -8.51
CA GLU A 349 -15.15 9.19 -8.29
C GLU A 349 -14.38 8.08 -7.54
N GLY A 350 -13.17 8.40 -7.07
CA GLY A 350 -12.35 7.51 -6.24
C GLY A 350 -11.07 7.04 -6.91
N LEU A 351 -10.84 7.34 -8.18
CA LEU A 351 -9.64 6.95 -8.91
C LEU A 351 -8.66 8.12 -9.02
N TYR A 352 -7.38 7.78 -9.13
CA TYR A 352 -6.28 8.73 -9.26
C TYR A 352 -5.59 8.58 -10.61
N HIS A 353 -5.21 9.71 -11.22
CA HIS A 353 -4.44 9.70 -12.46
C HIS A 353 -2.98 9.34 -12.17
N ILE A 354 -2.48 8.36 -12.92
CA ILE A 354 -1.14 7.82 -12.81
C ILE A 354 -0.39 8.00 -14.13
N ASN A 355 0.76 8.64 -14.05
CA ASN A 355 1.76 8.64 -15.11
C ASN A 355 2.81 7.59 -14.77
N TRP A 356 2.86 6.51 -15.56
CA TRP A 356 3.71 5.35 -15.28
C TRP A 356 5.17 5.54 -15.70
N GLY A 357 5.51 6.62 -16.43
CA GLY A 357 6.86 6.89 -16.92
C GLY A 357 7.29 6.01 -18.10
N TRP A 358 6.35 5.70 -19.00
CA TRP A 358 6.55 4.88 -20.19
C TRP A 358 5.92 5.52 -21.44
N SER A 359 6.39 6.72 -21.81
CA SER A 359 5.92 7.48 -22.99
C SER A 359 4.40 7.72 -23.01
N GLY A 360 3.73 7.78 -21.85
CA GLY A 360 2.28 7.91 -21.76
C GLY A 360 1.51 6.60 -22.01
N TYR A 361 2.22 5.50 -22.30
CA TYR A 361 1.57 4.20 -22.46
C TYR A 361 0.95 3.79 -21.13
N SER A 362 -0.33 3.45 -21.19
CA SER A 362 -1.14 3.04 -20.04
C SER A 362 -1.40 4.12 -18.98
N ASP A 363 -0.99 5.37 -19.19
CA ASP A 363 -1.33 6.47 -18.29
C ASP A 363 -2.86 6.63 -18.24
N GLY A 364 -3.40 6.86 -17.05
CA GLY A 364 -4.84 6.91 -16.85
C GLY A 364 -5.23 6.92 -15.38
N TYR A 365 -6.49 6.67 -15.11
CA TYR A 365 -7.06 6.66 -13.75
C TYR A 365 -7.17 5.24 -13.22
N PHE A 366 -6.65 5.02 -12.00
CA PHE A 366 -6.60 3.71 -11.37
C PHE A 366 -7.01 3.77 -9.90
N ASP A 367 -7.57 2.67 -9.39
CA ASP A 367 -7.83 2.50 -7.96
C ASP A 367 -6.53 2.08 -7.24
N ILE A 368 -5.66 3.05 -7.00
CA ILE A 368 -4.37 2.83 -6.32
C ILE A 368 -4.53 2.49 -4.83
N THR A 369 -5.72 2.61 -4.28
CA THR A 369 -5.99 2.22 -2.88
C THR A 369 -5.88 0.71 -2.68
N LEU A 370 -5.98 -0.06 -3.77
CA LEU A 370 -5.76 -1.50 -3.80
C LEU A 370 -4.27 -1.89 -3.88
N LEU A 371 -3.36 -0.93 -4.00
CA LEU A 371 -1.92 -1.15 -3.94
C LEU A 371 -1.40 -1.33 -2.50
N ASP A 372 -2.28 -1.55 -1.53
CA ASP A 372 -1.86 -1.82 -0.16
C ASP A 372 -1.08 -3.15 -0.11
N PRO A 373 0.24 -3.11 0.22
CA PRO A 373 1.10 -4.27 0.28
C PRO A 373 0.72 -5.27 1.36
N ALA A 374 -0.18 -4.89 2.23
CA ALA A 374 -0.66 -5.74 3.30
C ALA A 374 -1.57 -6.90 2.82
N VAL A 375 -2.02 -6.89 1.56
CA VAL A 375 -2.65 -8.05 0.92
C VAL A 375 -1.55 -8.87 0.25
N ARG A 376 -0.73 -9.56 1.03
CA ARG A 376 0.23 -10.54 0.53
C ARG A 376 -0.51 -11.83 0.19
N GLY A 377 -0.69 -12.07 -1.10
CA GLY A 377 -1.06 -13.40 -1.58
C GLY A 377 0.08 -14.38 -1.33
N THR A 378 -0.29 -15.63 -1.13
CA THR A 378 0.57 -16.81 -1.00
C THR A 378 1.78 -16.77 -1.93
N GLY A 379 3.00 -16.86 -1.39
CA GLY A 379 4.23 -17.15 -2.13
C GLY A 379 5.29 -16.04 -2.16
N ALA A 380 5.21 -15.01 -1.32
CA ALA A 380 6.32 -14.07 -1.17
C ALA A 380 7.38 -14.69 -0.26
N GLY A 381 8.50 -15.10 -0.85
CA GLY A 381 9.69 -15.54 -0.14
C GLY A 381 10.17 -14.47 0.82
N THR A 382 10.61 -14.92 1.98
CA THR A 382 11.17 -14.10 3.04
C THR A 382 12.52 -13.53 2.65
N SER A 383 12.61 -12.22 2.48
CA SER A 383 13.84 -11.54 2.79
C SER A 383 13.66 -10.81 4.12
N ALA A 384 14.50 -11.10 5.08
CA ALA A 384 14.54 -10.46 6.40
C ALA A 384 14.85 -8.95 6.34
N ASN A 385 14.92 -8.38 5.16
CA ASN A 385 15.24 -7.01 4.86
C ASN A 385 14.00 -6.24 4.39
N GLY A 386 13.10 -5.97 5.32
CA GLY A 386 12.37 -4.71 5.36
C GLY A 386 11.43 -4.30 4.23
N TYR A 387 11.01 -5.17 3.30
CA TYR A 387 10.06 -4.83 2.22
C TYR A 387 8.58 -4.69 2.66
N ASN A 388 8.31 -4.59 3.94
CA ASN A 388 7.01 -4.16 4.48
C ASN A 388 6.70 -2.68 4.20
N ARG A 389 7.58 -1.99 3.47
CA ARG A 389 7.48 -0.58 3.06
C ARG A 389 7.05 -0.43 1.60
N ALA A 390 6.31 -1.38 1.09
CA ALA A 390 6.05 -1.50 -0.33
C ALA A 390 5.16 -0.39 -0.94
N CYS A 391 4.58 0.49 -0.13
CA CYS A 391 3.81 1.63 -0.62
C CYS A 391 4.17 2.88 0.18
N SER A 392 4.99 3.74 -0.41
CA SER A 392 5.29 5.08 0.13
C SER A 392 5.07 6.15 -0.92
N ILE A 393 4.86 7.36 -0.46
CA ILE A 393 4.75 8.54 -1.31
C ILE A 393 5.72 9.61 -0.82
N ILE A 394 6.24 10.41 -1.76
CA ILE A 394 6.86 11.69 -1.42
C ILE A 394 5.87 12.78 -1.76
N ILE A 395 5.51 13.54 -0.73
CA ILE A 395 4.61 14.70 -0.78
C ILE A 395 5.37 16.00 -0.50
N GLY A 396 4.67 17.13 -0.61
CA GLY A 396 5.27 18.44 -0.36
C GLY A 396 6.26 18.87 -1.44
N ILE A 397 6.18 18.27 -2.62
CA ILE A 397 7.12 18.60 -3.70
C ILE A 397 6.79 19.98 -4.27
N ALA A 398 7.52 20.99 -3.81
CA ALA A 398 7.43 22.36 -4.28
C ALA A 398 8.83 22.99 -4.30
N PRO A 399 9.13 23.94 -5.22
CA PRO A 399 10.34 24.72 -5.16
C PRO A 399 10.43 25.49 -3.83
N ASP A 400 11.61 25.49 -3.19
CA ASP A 400 11.83 26.24 -1.97
C ASP A 400 11.53 27.75 -2.20
N ASN A 401 10.63 28.28 -1.40
CA ASN A 401 10.17 29.69 -1.43
C ASN A 401 10.92 30.56 -0.42
N GLY A 402 11.81 29.97 0.40
CA GLY A 402 12.58 30.65 1.45
C GLY A 402 11.76 31.00 2.69
N ILE A 403 10.55 30.49 2.82
CA ILE A 403 9.68 30.64 3.99
C ILE A 403 9.77 29.32 4.77
N LYS A 404 9.81 29.39 6.08
CA LYS A 404 9.74 28.20 6.90
C LYS A 404 8.30 27.69 6.92
N ASP A 405 8.10 26.52 6.41
CA ASP A 405 6.81 25.83 6.37
C ASP A 405 6.69 24.79 7.51
N GLU A 406 5.46 24.46 7.87
CA GLU A 406 5.16 23.36 8.80
C GLU A 406 4.96 22.07 7.99
N PRO A 407 5.36 20.89 8.54
CA PRO A 407 5.14 19.61 7.89
C PRO A 407 3.67 19.39 7.51
N LEU A 408 3.42 18.90 6.31
CA LEU A 408 2.07 18.72 5.77
C LEU A 408 1.29 17.61 6.47
N VAL A 409 2.00 16.60 6.91
CA VAL A 409 1.45 15.47 7.66
C VAL A 409 2.22 15.40 8.98
N LYS A 410 1.49 15.30 10.08
CA LYS A 410 2.12 15.01 11.36
C LYS A 410 2.63 13.57 11.31
N GLU A 411 3.95 13.42 11.22
CA GLU A 411 4.55 12.10 11.31
C GLU A 411 4.32 11.51 12.69
N HIS A 412 3.98 10.24 12.73
CA HIS A 412 4.13 9.48 13.96
C HIS A 412 5.62 9.35 14.24
N SER A 413 6.05 9.95 15.34
CA SER A 413 7.49 10.00 15.67
C SER A 413 7.98 8.74 16.37
N LEU A 414 7.06 7.91 16.86
CA LEU A 414 7.36 6.69 17.62
C LEU A 414 6.37 5.59 17.27
N TYR A 415 6.87 4.36 17.19
CA TYR A 415 6.09 3.20 16.79
C TYR A 415 6.11 2.12 17.87
N ALA A 416 4.98 1.47 18.08
CA ALA A 416 4.90 0.22 18.84
C ALA A 416 5.20 -0.95 17.89
N ASP A 417 6.17 -1.78 18.28
CA ASP A 417 6.73 -2.87 17.49
C ASP A 417 6.47 -4.24 18.17
N ALA A 418 6.57 -5.31 17.40
CA ALA A 418 6.41 -6.69 17.87
C ALA A 418 7.74 -7.46 17.91
N TYR A 419 8.88 -6.74 17.99
CA TYR A 419 10.19 -7.36 17.89
C TYR A 419 10.37 -8.50 18.91
N GLU A 420 10.46 -9.72 18.39
CA GLU A 420 10.62 -10.98 19.13
C GLU A 420 9.69 -11.14 20.37
N ASP A 421 10.14 -11.90 21.38
CA ASP A 421 9.39 -12.16 22.61
C ASP A 421 9.49 -11.00 23.65
N TYR A 422 9.98 -9.82 23.24
CA TYR A 422 10.19 -8.69 24.18
C TYR A 422 8.89 -7.99 24.57
N ARG A 423 7.93 -7.88 23.64
CA ARG A 423 6.65 -7.23 23.91
C ARG A 423 5.74 -8.12 24.76
N LYS A 424 5.46 -7.73 26.01
CA LYS A 424 4.72 -8.55 26.96
C LYS A 424 3.92 -7.73 27.98
N CYS A 425 2.93 -8.37 28.57
CA CYS A 425 2.19 -7.87 29.72
C CYS A 425 2.13 -8.97 30.79
N ASN A 426 2.72 -8.72 31.94
CA ASN A 426 2.76 -9.64 33.06
C ASN A 426 1.92 -9.09 34.23
N ILE A 427 0.80 -9.73 34.53
CA ILE A 427 -0.07 -9.38 35.65
C ILE A 427 0.52 -10.00 36.92
N THR A 428 1.06 -9.16 37.83
CA THR A 428 1.72 -9.60 39.06
C THR A 428 0.73 -9.70 40.25
N LYS A 429 -0.35 -8.90 40.23
CA LYS A 429 -1.49 -9.00 41.16
C LYS A 429 -2.78 -8.91 40.34
N GLY A 430 -3.33 -10.06 39.97
CA GLY A 430 -4.54 -10.17 39.13
C GLY A 430 -5.85 -10.28 39.91
N GLU A 431 -5.82 -10.19 41.23
CA GLU A 431 -7.03 -10.29 42.09
C GLU A 431 -7.17 -9.06 42.99
N ARG A 432 -8.42 -8.66 43.25
CA ARG A 432 -8.80 -7.59 44.16
C ARG A 432 -10.10 -7.94 44.88
N LYS A 433 -10.34 -7.31 46.04
CA LYS A 433 -11.54 -7.57 46.86
C LYS A 433 -12.76 -6.76 46.41
N ASN A 434 -12.52 -5.60 45.81
CA ASN A 434 -13.57 -4.71 45.32
C ASN A 434 -13.03 -3.84 44.17
N ALA A 435 -13.91 -3.16 43.44
CA ALA A 435 -13.56 -2.42 42.23
C ALA A 435 -12.67 -1.18 42.45
N SER A 436 -12.51 -0.72 43.71
CA SER A 436 -11.65 0.43 44.04
C SER A 436 -10.20 0.02 44.36
N GLU A 437 -9.93 -1.28 44.56
CA GLU A 437 -8.56 -1.75 44.77
C GLU A 437 -7.82 -1.86 43.44
N GLU A 438 -6.50 -1.62 43.49
CA GLU A 438 -5.61 -1.66 42.32
C GLU A 438 -5.17 -3.08 42.00
N PHE A 439 -5.04 -3.35 40.74
CA PHE A 439 -4.25 -4.46 40.19
C PHE A 439 -2.81 -4.00 39.98
N SER A 440 -1.87 -4.95 39.94
CA SER A 440 -0.48 -4.67 39.65
C SER A 440 -0.01 -5.46 38.43
N LEU A 441 0.65 -4.81 37.53
CA LEU A 441 1.19 -5.44 36.31
C LEU A 441 2.45 -4.71 35.83
N THR A 442 3.29 -5.44 35.11
CA THR A 442 4.40 -4.89 34.33
C THR A 442 4.06 -5.07 32.86
N VAL A 443 4.05 -3.99 32.12
CA VAL A 443 3.85 -3.98 30.66
C VAL A 443 5.14 -3.54 30.01
N THR A 444 5.64 -4.35 29.09
CA THR A 444 6.86 -4.09 28.31
C THR A 444 6.48 -3.88 26.85
N PRO A 445 6.15 -2.66 26.41
CA PRO A 445 6.09 -2.35 25.00
C PRO A 445 7.48 -2.44 24.36
N VAL A 446 7.51 -2.66 23.08
CA VAL A 446 8.68 -2.44 22.24
C VAL A 446 8.41 -1.21 21.40
N LEU A 447 9.27 -0.21 21.53
CA LEU A 447 9.14 1.07 20.81
C LEU A 447 10.26 1.17 19.77
N SER A 448 9.93 1.63 18.57
CA SER A 448 10.86 1.74 17.45
C SER A 448 10.75 3.09 16.74
N ASN A 449 11.81 3.46 16.05
CA ASN A 449 11.83 4.64 15.19
C ASN A 449 12.24 4.25 13.75
N PRO A 450 11.27 3.84 12.91
CA PRO A 450 11.52 3.54 11.51
C PRO A 450 11.51 4.80 10.62
N THR A 451 11.56 6.01 11.19
CA THR A 451 11.57 7.26 10.44
C THR A 451 13.00 7.76 10.18
N TYR A 452 13.15 8.66 9.25
CA TYR A 452 14.43 9.32 8.95
C TYR A 452 14.76 10.50 9.90
N ASN A 453 13.92 10.74 10.90
CA ASN A 453 14.13 11.77 11.92
C ASN A 453 14.47 11.15 13.26
N LYS A 454 15.41 11.73 13.98
CA LYS A 454 15.72 11.30 15.35
C LYS A 454 14.54 11.57 16.26
N PHE A 455 14.14 10.57 17.04
CA PHE A 455 13.17 10.77 18.10
C PHE A 455 13.86 11.10 19.43
N LYS A 456 13.32 12.10 20.13
CA LYS A 456 13.68 12.38 21.53
C LYS A 456 12.47 12.91 22.26
N GLY A 457 12.05 12.23 23.32
CA GLY A 457 10.86 12.61 24.06
C GLY A 457 10.64 11.76 25.31
N LEU A 458 9.38 11.69 25.71
CA LEU A 458 8.88 10.82 26.77
C LEU A 458 8.02 9.74 26.17
N ALA A 459 8.04 8.57 26.77
CA ALA A 459 7.10 7.47 26.47
C ALA A 459 6.35 7.08 27.76
N ALA A 460 5.11 6.63 27.64
CA ALA A 460 4.28 6.15 28.72
C ALA A 460 3.23 5.16 28.21
N LEU A 461 2.54 4.50 29.12
CA LEU A 461 1.27 3.85 28.81
C LEU A 461 0.12 4.77 29.22
N GLY A 462 -0.89 4.85 28.35
CA GLY A 462 -2.03 5.72 28.56
C GLY A 462 -3.36 5.10 28.16
N ILE A 463 -4.41 5.78 28.50
CA ILE A 463 -5.78 5.48 28.11
C ILE A 463 -6.33 6.63 27.25
N ARG A 464 -7.23 6.31 26.35
CA ARG A 464 -7.94 7.30 25.54
C ARG A 464 -9.17 7.79 26.30
N ASN A 465 -9.30 9.11 26.44
CA ASN A 465 -10.44 9.75 27.07
C ASN A 465 -11.63 9.90 26.10
N ASP A 466 -12.78 10.32 26.62
CA ASP A 466 -14.00 10.56 25.83
C ASP A 466 -13.84 11.69 24.81
N ASP A 467 -12.94 12.65 25.07
CA ASP A 467 -12.57 13.74 24.16
C ASP A 467 -11.58 13.31 23.05
N GLY A 468 -11.17 12.05 23.07
CA GLY A 468 -10.23 11.49 22.10
C GLY A 468 -8.75 11.70 22.42
N LEU A 469 -8.43 12.46 23.47
CA LEU A 469 -7.05 12.69 23.91
C LEU A 469 -6.53 11.51 24.76
N TYR A 470 -5.22 11.46 24.93
CA TYR A 470 -4.55 10.39 25.70
C TYR A 470 -4.04 10.93 27.02
N THR A 471 -4.29 10.18 28.10
CA THR A 471 -3.79 10.49 29.44
C THR A 471 -2.86 9.37 29.90
N PRO A 472 -1.60 9.68 30.28
CA PRO A 472 -0.70 8.68 30.84
C PRO A 472 -1.23 8.17 32.19
N ILE A 473 -1.12 6.86 32.39
CA ILE A 473 -1.46 6.19 33.64
C ILE A 473 -0.23 5.52 34.29
N THR A 474 0.94 5.66 33.66
CA THR A 474 2.24 5.28 34.21
C THR A 474 3.11 6.52 34.40
N GLU A 475 4.18 6.38 35.17
CA GLU A 475 5.29 7.33 35.06
C GLU A 475 5.85 7.30 33.64
N SER A 476 6.37 8.42 33.19
CA SER A 476 6.94 8.54 31.85
C SER A 476 8.42 8.29 31.84
N GLU A 477 8.90 7.57 30.85
CA GLU A 477 10.33 7.30 30.64
C GLU A 477 10.90 8.16 29.49
N LYS A 478 12.15 8.63 29.69
CA LYS A 478 12.86 9.34 28.63
C LYS A 478 13.35 8.36 27.59
N ILE A 479 13.03 8.65 26.32
CA ILE A 479 13.46 7.83 25.20
C ILE A 479 14.11 8.69 24.12
N ALA A 480 15.20 8.16 23.55
CA ALA A 480 15.87 8.72 22.40
C ALA A 480 16.24 7.59 21.45
N LEU A 481 15.79 7.68 20.20
CA LEU A 481 16.08 6.71 19.14
C LEU A 481 16.65 7.45 17.93
N ASN A 482 17.68 6.86 17.32
CA ASN A 482 18.25 7.43 16.10
C ASN A 482 17.27 7.33 14.94
N ALA A 483 17.50 8.15 13.93
CA ALA A 483 16.87 8.00 12.63
C ALA A 483 17.20 6.63 12.03
N MET A 484 16.30 6.11 11.21
CA MET A 484 16.55 4.89 10.47
C MET A 484 17.78 5.03 9.58
N ASN A 485 18.65 4.02 9.61
CA ASN A 485 19.76 3.87 8.68
C ASN A 485 19.39 2.79 7.64
N PRO A 486 19.32 3.10 6.33
CA PRO A 486 18.97 2.12 5.30
C PRO A 486 19.88 0.89 5.26
N GLU A 487 21.13 1.02 5.71
CA GLU A 487 22.11 -0.07 5.73
C GLU A 487 22.04 -0.92 7.02
N GLU A 488 21.62 -0.33 8.15
CA GLU A 488 21.65 -0.95 9.48
C GLU A 488 20.23 -1.23 10.04
N GLY A 489 19.19 -0.63 9.43
CA GLY A 489 17.82 -0.71 9.92
C GLY A 489 17.46 0.40 10.90
N TYR A 490 16.54 0.14 11.81
CA TYR A 490 16.06 1.09 12.82
C TYR A 490 16.23 0.56 14.23
N GLU A 491 16.33 1.48 15.19
CA GLU A 491 16.49 1.14 16.61
C GLU A 491 15.16 0.73 17.23
N VAL A 492 15.22 -0.28 18.09
CA VAL A 492 14.12 -0.72 18.96
C VAL A 492 14.52 -0.60 20.42
N ASN A 493 13.57 -0.30 21.28
CA ASN A 493 13.77 -0.23 22.72
C ASN A 493 12.58 -0.87 23.46
N ALA A 494 12.85 -1.86 24.31
CA ALA A 494 11.89 -2.48 25.19
C ALA A 494 11.97 -1.81 26.57
N ILE A 495 10.85 -1.27 27.06
CA ILE A 495 10.80 -0.52 28.34
C ILE A 495 9.78 -1.14 29.26
N ASP A 496 10.17 -1.47 30.49
CA ASP A 496 9.26 -1.99 31.50
C ASP A 496 8.51 -0.85 32.23
N PHE A 497 7.19 -0.80 32.05
CA PHE A 497 6.31 0.09 32.80
C PHE A 497 5.62 -0.69 33.92
N ASN A 498 5.91 -0.35 35.15
CA ASN A 498 5.22 -0.90 36.33
C ASN A 498 3.98 -0.06 36.62
N LEU A 499 2.85 -0.74 36.74
CA LEU A 499 1.54 -0.10 36.86
C LEU A 499 0.77 -0.68 38.03
N ASN A 500 0.31 0.20 38.93
CA ASN A 500 -0.72 -0.08 39.91
C ASN A 500 -1.94 0.76 39.55
N TYR A 501 -3.06 0.13 39.20
CA TYR A 501 -4.21 0.84 38.68
C TYR A 501 -5.54 0.15 38.99
N ALA A 502 -6.52 0.94 39.41
CA ALA A 502 -7.87 0.45 39.68
C ALA A 502 -8.69 0.42 38.36
N PHE A 503 -8.42 -0.55 37.51
CA PHE A 503 -9.12 -0.70 36.23
C PHE A 503 -10.64 -0.78 36.47
N PRO A 504 -11.44 0.02 35.73
CA PRO A 504 -12.89 -0.09 35.77
C PRO A 504 -13.34 -1.48 35.29
N VAL A 505 -14.50 -1.95 35.79
CA VAL A 505 -15.06 -3.21 35.30
C VAL A 505 -15.40 -3.11 33.83
N GLY A 506 -14.95 -4.07 33.05
CA GLY A 506 -15.04 -4.10 31.59
C GLY A 506 -13.68 -4.07 30.94
N THR A 507 -13.67 -3.74 29.66
CA THR A 507 -12.48 -3.70 28.82
C THR A 507 -11.77 -2.35 28.93
N THR A 508 -10.47 -2.36 29.19
CA THR A 508 -9.59 -1.17 29.10
C THR A 508 -8.49 -1.44 28.09
N VAL A 509 -8.28 -0.49 27.18
CA VAL A 509 -7.20 -0.52 26.19
C VAL A 509 -6.06 0.36 26.68
N LEU A 510 -4.87 -0.22 26.81
CA LEU A 510 -3.64 0.49 27.13
C LEU A 510 -2.91 0.80 25.81
N TYR A 511 -2.73 2.08 25.56
CA TYR A 511 -2.01 2.58 24.40
C TYR A 511 -0.57 2.93 24.78
N GLU A 512 0.36 2.62 23.92
CA GLU A 512 1.69 3.19 23.93
C GLU A 512 1.59 4.64 23.46
N ILE A 513 1.99 5.58 24.30
CA ILE A 513 1.90 7.02 24.02
C ILE A 513 3.24 7.70 24.19
N TYR A 514 3.44 8.79 23.48
CA TYR A 514 4.66 9.59 23.55
C TYR A 514 4.36 11.09 23.64
N SER A 515 5.35 11.85 24.13
CA SER A 515 5.32 13.31 24.18
C SER A 515 6.66 13.87 23.72
N ILE A 516 6.62 14.87 22.84
CA ILE A 516 7.81 15.60 22.39
C ILE A 516 7.93 16.99 23.05
N ASP A 517 6.95 17.39 23.84
CA ASP A 517 6.86 18.71 24.51
C ASP A 517 6.98 18.62 26.04
N ASN A 518 7.69 17.59 26.51
CA ASN A 518 7.96 17.32 27.92
C ASN A 518 6.70 17.02 28.74
N GLY A 519 5.76 16.26 28.17
CA GLY A 519 4.56 15.75 28.84
C GLY A 519 3.36 16.69 28.86
N LYS A 520 3.39 17.80 28.11
CA LYS A 520 2.25 18.71 28.01
C LYS A 520 1.15 18.14 27.13
N THR A 521 1.54 17.52 26.02
CA THR A 521 0.63 16.78 25.13
C THR A 521 1.12 15.35 24.92
N TRP A 522 0.19 14.44 24.66
CA TRP A 522 0.47 13.05 24.45
C TRP A 522 -0.18 12.58 23.16
N ASP A 523 0.61 11.97 22.31
CA ASP A 523 0.18 11.32 21.08
C ASP A 523 0.31 9.80 21.21
N VAL A 524 -0.53 9.04 20.51
CA VAL A 524 -0.41 7.59 20.46
C VAL A 524 0.71 7.19 19.50
N CYS A 525 1.48 6.15 19.86
CA CYS A 525 2.42 5.55 18.94
C CYS A 525 1.67 4.94 17.74
N ALA A 526 2.24 5.05 16.55
CA ALA A 526 1.77 4.24 15.43
C ALA A 526 2.06 2.76 15.73
N TYR A 527 1.21 1.86 15.24
CA TYR A 527 1.37 0.44 15.46
C TYR A 527 1.94 -0.21 14.19
N MET A 528 3.10 -0.85 14.35
CA MET A 528 3.66 -1.67 13.28
C MET A 528 2.68 -2.79 12.93
N GLU A 529 2.81 -3.33 11.72
CA GLU A 529 1.97 -4.44 11.27
C GLU A 529 1.95 -5.57 12.32
N ASN A 530 0.77 -6.07 12.65
CA ASN A 530 0.52 -7.12 13.65
C ASN A 530 0.67 -6.70 15.12
N VAL A 531 0.94 -5.45 15.40
CA VAL A 531 0.95 -4.91 16.75
C VAL A 531 -0.39 -4.23 17.03
N VAL A 532 -0.93 -4.48 18.19
CA VAL A 532 -2.17 -3.86 18.68
C VAL A 532 -1.97 -3.41 20.11
N PRO A 533 -2.70 -2.39 20.58
CA PRO A 533 -2.66 -1.99 21.98
C PRO A 533 -2.90 -3.16 22.93
N PHE A 534 -2.40 -3.08 24.14
CA PHE A 534 -2.72 -4.07 25.16
C PHE A 534 -4.17 -3.90 25.64
N GLU A 535 -4.94 -4.95 25.56
CA GLU A 535 -6.34 -4.95 25.99
C GLU A 535 -6.51 -5.79 27.27
N LEU A 536 -7.05 -5.18 28.31
CA LEU A 536 -7.28 -5.79 29.61
C LEU A 536 -8.77 -5.89 29.90
N GLU A 537 -9.21 -7.02 30.43
CA GLU A 537 -10.57 -7.23 30.91
C GLU A 537 -10.57 -7.30 32.44
N ALA A 538 -11.22 -6.35 33.07
CA ALA A 538 -11.37 -6.31 34.51
C ALA A 538 -12.78 -6.72 34.93
N THR A 539 -12.86 -7.57 35.95
CA THR A 539 -14.11 -7.83 36.72
C THR A 539 -14.07 -7.08 38.04
N ALA A 540 -15.10 -7.28 38.87
CA ALA A 540 -15.07 -6.76 40.23
C ALA A 540 -13.89 -7.29 41.05
N THR A 541 -13.36 -8.47 40.72
CA THR A 541 -12.35 -9.18 41.53
C THR A 541 -11.14 -9.68 40.77
N SER A 542 -11.11 -9.64 39.42
CA SER A 542 -10.01 -10.20 38.61
C SER A 542 -9.66 -9.32 37.44
N LEU A 543 -8.39 -9.42 36.99
CA LEU A 543 -7.85 -8.79 35.78
C LEU A 543 -7.26 -9.87 34.89
N THR A 544 -7.58 -9.83 33.61
CA THR A 544 -7.01 -10.71 32.58
C THR A 544 -6.55 -9.91 31.37
N LEU A 545 -5.47 -10.37 30.72
CA LEU A 545 -5.02 -9.83 29.43
C LEU A 545 -5.82 -10.50 28.31
N ASN A 546 -6.48 -9.71 27.48
CA ASN A 546 -7.08 -10.17 26.23
C ASN A 546 -5.99 -10.31 25.16
N GLY A 547 -5.23 -11.41 25.24
CA GLY A 547 -4.24 -11.74 24.22
C GLY A 547 -4.84 -12.54 23.07
N ASN A 548 -4.08 -12.69 21.99
CA ASN A 548 -4.41 -13.63 20.94
C ASN A 548 -4.33 -15.05 21.50
N LYS A 549 -5.42 -15.80 21.43
CA LYS A 549 -5.51 -17.21 21.81
C LYS A 549 -5.55 -18.02 20.51
N LEU A 550 -4.38 -18.26 19.94
CA LEU A 550 -4.26 -19.00 18.70
C LEU A 550 -3.87 -20.45 19.00
N SER A 551 -4.45 -21.36 18.24
CA SER A 551 -3.98 -22.74 18.12
C SER A 551 -3.78 -23.07 16.64
N ALA A 552 -2.79 -23.92 16.36
CA ALA A 552 -2.44 -24.30 14.99
C ALA A 552 -2.55 -25.81 14.82
N GLU A 553 -3.07 -26.21 13.66
CA GLU A 553 -3.03 -27.58 13.17
C GLU A 553 -2.37 -27.60 11.79
N LEU A 554 -1.40 -28.49 11.61
CA LEU A 554 -0.72 -28.68 10.35
C LEU A 554 -1.04 -30.08 9.81
N LYS A 555 -1.53 -30.15 8.58
CA LYS A 555 -1.89 -31.40 7.91
C LYS A 555 -1.17 -31.50 6.58
N SER A 556 -0.48 -32.61 6.35
CA SER A 556 0.12 -32.89 5.05
C SER A 556 -0.96 -33.26 4.02
N ASN A 557 -0.90 -32.69 2.83
CA ASN A 557 -1.83 -32.94 1.73
C ASN A 557 -1.45 -34.17 0.92
N GLU A 558 -0.21 -34.65 1.07
CA GLU A 558 0.32 -35.81 0.38
C GLU A 558 1.41 -36.51 1.22
N ALA A 559 1.90 -37.66 0.76
CA ALA A 559 3.02 -38.32 1.41
C ALA A 559 4.27 -37.44 1.33
N ILE A 560 4.88 -37.19 2.49
CA ILE A 560 6.05 -36.30 2.62
C ILE A 560 7.23 -36.92 1.87
N ARG A 561 7.89 -36.14 1.03
CA ARG A 561 9.03 -36.52 0.20
C ARG A 561 10.26 -35.70 0.55
N LEU A 562 11.37 -36.41 0.80
CA LEU A 562 12.66 -35.77 1.09
C LEU A 562 13.20 -35.02 -0.15
N LYS A 563 13.79 -33.84 0.08
CA LYS A 563 14.41 -32.97 -0.95
C LYS A 563 13.45 -32.51 -2.05
N MET A 564 12.18 -32.44 -1.74
CA MET A 564 11.13 -31.95 -2.62
C MET A 564 10.25 -30.99 -1.85
N ASP A 565 9.54 -30.16 -2.58
CA ASP A 565 8.50 -29.32 -2.04
C ASP A 565 7.31 -30.20 -1.61
N ASN A 566 6.86 -30.02 -0.38
CA ASN A 566 5.72 -30.73 0.19
C ASN A 566 4.65 -29.71 0.56
N SER A 567 3.40 -30.05 0.25
CA SER A 567 2.25 -29.22 0.50
C SER A 567 1.58 -29.57 1.82
N PHE A 568 1.28 -28.56 2.63
CA PHE A 568 0.60 -28.69 3.93
C PHE A 568 -0.54 -27.69 4.02
N ASP A 569 -1.64 -28.11 4.65
CA ASP A 569 -2.66 -27.17 5.11
C ASP A 569 -2.38 -26.80 6.56
N ILE A 570 -2.19 -25.49 6.80
CA ILE A 570 -2.13 -24.93 8.13
C ILE A 570 -3.50 -24.34 8.48
N THR A 571 -4.09 -24.81 9.57
CA THR A 571 -5.33 -24.26 10.12
C THR A 571 -5.01 -23.54 11.42
N ILE A 572 -5.28 -22.24 11.47
CA ILE A 572 -5.17 -21.43 12.68
C ILE A 572 -6.56 -21.18 13.22
N ARG A 573 -6.78 -21.51 14.49
CA ARG A 573 -7.98 -21.19 15.23
C ARG A 573 -7.71 -20.03 16.19
N ASN A 574 -8.60 -19.05 16.19
CA ASN A 574 -8.53 -17.88 17.06
C ASN A 574 -9.65 -17.94 18.12
N ASP A 575 -9.30 -18.36 19.31
CA ASP A 575 -10.24 -18.38 20.44
C ASP A 575 -10.28 -17.04 21.22
N SER A 576 -9.66 -15.97 20.70
CA SER A 576 -9.74 -14.63 21.29
C SER A 576 -11.03 -13.91 20.90
N LYS A 577 -11.34 -12.81 21.62
CA LYS A 577 -12.51 -11.97 21.35
C LYS A 577 -12.32 -10.98 20.18
N ARG A 578 -11.12 -10.91 19.61
CA ARG A 578 -10.76 -10.02 18.51
C ARG A 578 -10.15 -10.80 17.36
N GLU A 579 -10.27 -10.23 16.17
CA GLU A 579 -9.59 -10.73 14.99
C GLU A 579 -8.07 -10.79 15.21
N TYR A 580 -7.46 -11.88 14.77
CA TYR A 580 -6.01 -11.95 14.58
C TYR A 580 -5.68 -11.58 13.15
N LEU A 581 -4.77 -10.64 13.00
CA LEU A 581 -4.22 -10.25 11.71
C LEU A 581 -2.70 -10.28 11.85
N GLY A 582 -2.04 -11.24 11.22
CA GLY A 582 -0.62 -11.40 11.45
C GLY A 582 0.07 -12.47 10.65
N LEU A 583 1.41 -12.44 10.75
CA LEU A 583 2.30 -13.40 10.13
C LEU A 583 2.35 -14.70 10.96
N ILE A 584 2.10 -15.82 10.31
CA ILE A 584 2.31 -17.16 10.87
C ILE A 584 3.55 -17.75 10.22
N ASN A 585 4.55 -18.00 11.03
CA ASN A 585 5.79 -18.66 10.58
C ASN A 585 5.68 -20.17 10.82
N VAL A 586 5.87 -20.93 9.76
CA VAL A 586 5.94 -22.40 9.82
C VAL A 586 7.34 -22.82 9.37
N TYR A 587 7.99 -23.63 10.17
CA TYR A 587 9.36 -24.06 9.85
C TYR A 587 9.59 -25.54 10.22
N THR A 588 10.52 -26.15 9.51
CA THR A 588 11.04 -27.49 9.86
C THR A 588 12.27 -27.35 10.74
N SER A 589 12.39 -28.20 11.73
CA SER A 589 13.51 -28.23 12.66
C SER A 589 13.88 -29.66 13.03
N LYS A 590 15.12 -29.85 13.47
CA LYS A 590 15.61 -31.13 14.03
C LYS A 590 15.25 -31.31 15.50
N THR A 591 14.67 -30.31 16.13
CA THR A 591 14.29 -30.30 17.54
C THR A 591 12.78 -30.21 17.68
N SER A 592 12.22 -30.83 18.72
CA SER A 592 10.80 -30.74 19.06
C SER A 592 10.42 -29.50 19.89
N THR A 593 11.40 -28.66 20.21
CA THR A 593 11.24 -27.38 20.91
C THR A 593 11.39 -26.22 19.93
N LYS A 594 10.93 -25.02 20.30
CA LYS A 594 11.11 -23.81 19.47
C LYS A 594 12.59 -23.71 19.08
N PRO A 595 12.93 -23.82 17.77
CA PRO A 595 14.32 -23.82 17.34
C PRO A 595 14.90 -22.39 17.35
N THR A 596 16.22 -22.31 17.49
CA THR A 596 16.94 -21.10 17.15
C THR A 596 17.00 -20.95 15.62
N PHE A 597 17.25 -19.76 15.13
CA PHE A 597 17.36 -19.48 13.68
C PHE A 597 18.36 -20.42 12.95
N LYS A 598 19.42 -20.84 13.63
CA LYS A 598 20.42 -21.79 13.08
C LYS A 598 19.92 -23.25 12.95
N GLU A 599 18.85 -23.58 13.63
CA GLU A 599 18.26 -24.94 13.64
C GLU A 599 17.11 -25.08 12.66
N VAL A 600 16.66 -23.95 12.05
CA VAL A 600 15.62 -23.93 11.03
C VAL A 600 16.21 -24.42 9.71
N SER A 601 15.60 -25.43 9.10
CA SER A 601 16.06 -26.02 7.84
C SER A 601 15.28 -25.52 6.64
N SER A 602 13.99 -25.28 6.79
CA SER A 602 13.16 -24.58 5.82
C SER A 602 12.02 -23.85 6.54
N SER A 603 11.53 -22.79 5.94
CA SER A 603 10.43 -22.01 6.49
C SER A 603 9.45 -21.60 5.41
N ALA A 604 8.19 -21.44 5.80
CA ALA A 604 7.18 -20.73 5.05
C ALA A 604 6.55 -19.68 5.96
N GLU A 605 6.26 -18.52 5.42
CA GLU A 605 5.55 -17.46 6.11
C GLU A 605 4.21 -17.25 5.43
N GLU A 606 3.16 -17.19 6.23
CA GLU A 606 1.82 -16.95 5.76
C GLU A 606 1.16 -15.85 6.56
N TYR A 607 0.74 -14.80 5.87
CA TYR A 607 -0.03 -13.74 6.50
C TYR A 607 -1.49 -14.18 6.60
N MET A 608 -1.99 -14.31 7.82
CA MET A 608 -3.33 -14.83 8.08
C MET A 608 -4.18 -13.81 8.83
N CYS A 609 -5.41 -13.71 8.38
CA CYS A 609 -6.48 -13.13 9.16
C CYS A 609 -7.38 -14.24 9.67
N VAL A 610 -7.57 -14.28 11.00
CA VAL A 610 -8.43 -15.26 11.65
C VAL A 610 -9.44 -14.51 12.49
N PRO A 611 -10.73 -14.44 12.08
CA PRO A 611 -11.76 -13.76 12.83
C PRO A 611 -11.92 -14.31 14.25
N ALA A 612 -12.43 -13.47 15.14
CA ALA A 612 -12.68 -13.87 16.53
C ALA A 612 -13.59 -15.10 16.62
N GLY A 613 -13.15 -16.13 17.34
CA GLY A 613 -13.88 -17.37 17.52
C GLY A 613 -13.90 -18.33 16.32
N GLU A 614 -13.21 -17.99 15.23
CA GLU A 614 -13.21 -18.77 13.98
C GLU A 614 -11.86 -19.44 13.69
N SER A 615 -11.81 -20.19 12.60
CA SER A 615 -10.61 -20.83 12.07
C SER A 615 -10.39 -20.45 10.61
N THR A 616 -9.13 -20.23 10.23
CA THR A 616 -8.73 -19.99 8.85
C THR A 616 -7.69 -21.03 8.44
N THR A 617 -7.85 -21.60 7.25
CA THR A 617 -6.91 -22.59 6.70
C THR A 617 -6.19 -22.00 5.48
N ARG A 618 -4.89 -22.25 5.37
CA ARG A 618 -4.05 -21.92 4.20
C ARG A 618 -3.19 -23.10 3.80
N THR A 619 -2.94 -23.22 2.51
CA THR A 619 -1.99 -24.21 1.99
C THR A 619 -0.62 -23.56 1.85
N ILE A 620 0.38 -24.15 2.48
CA ILE A 620 1.78 -23.72 2.42
C ILE A 620 2.65 -24.79 1.77
N THR A 621 3.82 -24.38 1.31
CA THR A 621 4.82 -25.28 0.73
C THR A 621 6.10 -25.20 1.54
N LEU A 622 6.60 -26.34 1.98
CA LEU A 622 7.88 -26.48 2.68
C LEU A 622 8.80 -27.44 1.93
N ASN A 623 10.05 -27.02 1.73
CA ASN A 623 11.08 -27.88 1.16
C ASN A 623 11.81 -28.63 2.27
N GLN A 624 11.77 -29.94 2.22
CA GLN A 624 12.47 -30.77 3.20
C GLN A 624 13.86 -31.17 2.67
N THR A 625 14.89 -30.61 3.27
CA THR A 625 16.28 -30.78 2.80
C THR A 625 17.01 -31.97 3.39
N ALA A 626 16.56 -32.54 4.52
CA ALA A 626 17.22 -33.65 5.23
C ALA A 626 16.23 -34.56 5.97
N ASN A 627 16.72 -35.61 6.65
CA ASN A 627 15.93 -36.49 7.53
C ASN A 627 15.50 -35.72 8.81
N GLU A 628 14.53 -34.90 8.70
CA GLU A 628 13.99 -34.08 9.78
C GLU A 628 12.63 -34.60 10.22
N MET A 629 12.36 -34.60 11.52
CA MET A 629 11.02 -34.83 12.05
C MET A 629 10.21 -33.55 12.01
N TYR A 630 8.95 -33.67 11.68
CA TYR A 630 7.96 -32.60 11.71
C TYR A 630 7.36 -32.45 13.09
#